data_b266ad00161bd5e2b209410667441a32
#
_entry.id   b266ad00161bd5e2b209410667441a32
#
_cell.length_a   1.000
_cell.length_b   1.000
_cell.length_c   1.000
_cell.angle_alpha   90.00
_cell.angle_beta   90.00
_cell.angle_gamma   90.00
#
_symmetry.space_group_name_H-M   'P 1'
#
loop_
_entity.id
_entity.type
_entity.pdbx_description
1 polymer ?
#
loop_
_entity_poly.entity_id
_entity_poly.type
_entity_poly.pdbx_seq_one_letter_code
_entity_poly.pdbx_strand_id
1 'polypeptide(L)'
;MIRSCLRIIIAALILLSPVSLASEYNMTDLGKLPVLYNGRLQPFESFSRQMLLNIREKSTLERVSTTQWLWEVLIHSKESYQDELFLIHDVDIRHEFKLDDSRKFFSYQELEPYIMHIQSKSLGFDTNEPLTVYEQNINQLANKLGLYIALMHSFIPFDDITFYDYVTAYEGRVKNGLTLFNQYNKTGSLSSKKDQLYLLEFNQDFKRHRQFSDLSRVYLFPDPKTPANLELWSNTGSELLKQLDFNYQKNPVLADYARLTHYYAEGDFKQFNQTLKSLTGYINQHLSPFTFKLKLEYYFTTLNPFYICMVLYVLIMILMLFFYLLDASYLYRISAYLCYTAFGIHTLSLIARMIILGRPPVINLYSSAVFVGWVAIALCLVQEKIFKNKLGYFMSAILGFMTLIIAHHLALQSDTMEQMQAVLDSNFWLSTHVITITLGYGGTFLAGMIATCYVVMNSLKKASQKLNLELYKMVYAIICFSLFFSFIGTVLGGIWADQSWGRFWGWDPKENGALLIVIFNAMILHARLAGMIHIKGLMLWSIFGNIVTAFSWFGVNMLGVGLHSYGFMNEAFQWLMLYNASQLLLIVFGFNFIKSNPPHKK
;
A
#
# COMPACT_ATOMS: atom_id res chain seq x y z
N MET A 1 -30.51 -23.95 7.35
CA MET A 1 -29.36 -24.10 6.48
C MET A 1 -28.55 -22.79 6.31
N ILE A 2 -29.14 -21.64 5.88
CA ILE A 2 -28.45 -20.36 5.69
C ILE A 2 -27.81 -19.83 7.00
N ARG A 3 -28.54 -19.87 8.13
CA ARG A 3 -28.01 -19.48 9.46
C ARG A 3 -26.84 -20.36 9.93
N SER A 4 -26.84 -21.65 9.55
CA SER A 4 -25.76 -22.59 9.87
C SER A 4 -24.52 -22.33 9.00
N CYS A 5 -24.68 -22.06 7.70
CA CYS A 5 -23.60 -21.68 6.82
C CYS A 5 -22.96 -20.34 7.23
N LEU A 6 -23.75 -19.34 7.62
CA LEU A 6 -23.26 -18.08 8.12
C LEU A 6 -22.45 -18.24 9.43
N ARG A 7 -22.91 -19.11 10.32
CA ARG A 7 -22.19 -19.46 11.55
C ARG A 7 -20.87 -20.18 11.27
N ILE A 8 -20.82 -21.06 10.26
CA ILE A 8 -19.59 -21.75 9.85
C ILE A 8 -18.60 -20.77 9.23
N ILE A 9 -19.08 -19.82 8.39
CA ILE A 9 -18.23 -18.78 7.80
C ILE A 9 -17.70 -17.84 8.89
N ILE A 10 -18.55 -17.43 9.83
CA ILE A 10 -18.12 -16.60 10.97
C ILE A 10 -17.14 -17.37 11.86
N ALA A 11 -17.38 -18.66 12.12
CA ALA A 11 -16.47 -19.51 12.88
C ALA A 11 -15.13 -19.72 12.14
N ALA A 12 -15.15 -19.91 10.81
CA ALA A 12 -13.94 -19.99 9.99
C ALA A 12 -13.16 -18.67 9.95
N LEU A 13 -13.84 -17.53 9.90
CA LEU A 13 -13.21 -16.21 9.99
C LEU A 13 -12.61 -15.95 11.39
N ILE A 14 -13.24 -16.46 12.44
CA ILE A 14 -12.72 -16.40 13.82
C ILE A 14 -11.50 -17.34 13.99
N LEU A 15 -11.51 -18.51 13.33
CA LEU A 15 -10.39 -19.45 13.35
C LEU A 15 -9.20 -19.01 12.49
N LEU A 16 -9.39 -18.09 11.55
CA LEU A 16 -8.34 -17.47 10.76
C LEU A 16 -7.73 -16.23 11.45
N SER A 17 -8.29 -15.77 12.57
CA SER A 17 -7.62 -14.79 13.41
C SER A 17 -6.39 -15.48 14.03
N PRO A 18 -5.17 -14.94 13.89
CA PRO A 18 -4.02 -15.46 14.61
C PRO A 18 -4.37 -15.43 16.10
N VAL A 19 -4.35 -16.58 16.76
CA VAL A 19 -4.40 -16.66 18.21
C VAL A 19 -3.11 -16.00 18.70
N SER A 20 -3.19 -14.71 19.00
CA SER A 20 -2.15 -14.00 19.72
C SER A 20 -2.01 -14.74 21.05
N LEU A 21 -0.90 -15.44 21.26
CA LEU A 21 -0.42 -15.78 22.58
C LEU A 21 -0.47 -14.47 23.36
N ALA A 22 -1.25 -14.44 24.43
CA ALA A 22 -1.46 -13.24 25.24
C ALA A 22 -0.09 -12.74 25.72
N SER A 23 0.47 -11.76 25.03
CA SER A 23 1.61 -11.04 25.54
C SER A 23 1.11 -10.27 26.76
N GLU A 24 1.82 -10.36 27.86
CA GLU A 24 1.49 -9.65 29.10
C GLU A 24 1.40 -8.14 28.86
N TYR A 25 2.10 -7.63 27.84
CA TYR A 25 2.05 -6.25 27.35
C TYR A 25 0.91 -6.01 26.35
N ASN A 26 0.16 -4.94 26.54
CA ASN A 26 -0.95 -4.58 25.62
C ASN A 26 -0.45 -3.96 24.31
N MET A 27 0.13 -4.78 23.42
CA MET A 27 0.61 -4.34 22.11
C MET A 27 -0.51 -3.85 21.19
N THR A 28 -1.75 -4.26 21.44
CA THR A 28 -2.92 -3.78 20.70
C THR A 28 -3.16 -2.28 20.90
N ASP A 29 -3.07 -1.80 22.15
CA ASP A 29 -3.27 -0.37 22.42
C ASP A 29 -2.02 0.44 22.05
N LEU A 30 -0.82 -0.11 22.16
CA LEU A 30 0.40 0.49 21.63
C LEU A 30 0.29 0.70 20.11
N GLY A 31 -0.22 -0.31 19.37
CA GLY A 31 -0.41 -0.26 17.92
C GLY A 31 -1.39 0.82 17.44
N LYS A 32 -2.27 1.31 18.33
CA LYS A 32 -3.23 2.40 18.03
C LYS A 32 -2.67 3.79 18.25
N LEU A 33 -1.49 3.93 18.90
CA LEU A 33 -0.88 5.24 19.13
C LEU A 33 -0.52 5.92 17.80
N PRO A 34 -0.63 7.23 17.70
CA PRO A 34 -0.33 7.97 16.49
C PRO A 34 1.17 8.11 16.26
N VAL A 35 1.57 7.97 15.01
CA VAL A 35 2.91 8.27 14.49
C VAL A 35 2.75 9.21 13.30
N LEU A 36 3.47 10.31 13.29
CA LEU A 36 3.57 11.17 12.12
C LEU A 36 4.82 10.77 11.32
N TYR A 37 4.61 10.33 10.10
CA TYR A 37 5.67 9.93 9.19
C TYR A 37 5.37 10.40 7.77
N ASN A 38 6.35 11.00 7.10
CA ASN A 38 6.20 11.61 5.77
C ASN A 38 4.96 12.52 5.66
N GLY A 39 4.69 13.33 6.70
CA GLY A 39 3.58 14.26 6.73
C GLY A 39 2.19 13.63 6.97
N ARG A 40 2.10 12.31 7.17
CA ARG A 40 0.85 11.59 7.45
C ARG A 40 0.79 11.05 8.88
N LEU A 41 -0.30 11.38 9.57
CA LEU A 41 -0.59 10.79 10.87
C LEU A 41 -1.24 9.41 10.68
N GLN A 42 -0.64 8.38 11.26
CA GLN A 42 -1.06 6.99 11.12
C GLN A 42 -0.88 6.21 12.42
N PRO A 43 -1.57 5.07 12.60
CA PRO A 43 -1.37 4.20 13.76
C PRO A 43 0.04 3.60 13.77
N PHE A 44 0.58 3.38 14.95
CA PHE A 44 1.88 2.72 15.16
C PHE A 44 1.92 1.34 14.47
N GLU A 45 0.82 0.57 14.48
CA GLU A 45 0.71 -0.72 13.77
C GLU A 45 0.86 -0.56 12.24
N SER A 46 0.20 0.44 11.62
CA SER A 46 0.34 0.69 10.17
C SER A 46 1.77 1.07 9.83
N PHE A 47 2.38 1.94 10.63
CA PHE A 47 3.79 2.33 10.50
C PHE A 47 4.73 1.13 10.67
N SER A 48 4.52 0.29 11.69
CA SER A 48 5.32 -0.91 11.94
C SER A 48 5.30 -1.88 10.76
N ARG A 49 4.11 -2.15 10.20
CA ARG A 49 3.97 -3.02 9.01
C ARG A 49 4.68 -2.45 7.79
N GLN A 50 4.59 -1.14 7.59
CA GLN A 50 5.26 -0.47 6.49
C GLN A 50 6.78 -0.55 6.63
N MET A 51 7.33 -0.29 7.82
CA MET A 51 8.77 -0.38 8.07
C MET A 51 9.28 -1.82 7.90
N LEU A 52 8.56 -2.78 8.44
CA LEU A 52 8.93 -4.19 8.27
C LEU A 52 8.87 -4.62 6.79
N LEU A 53 7.85 -4.18 6.05
CA LEU A 53 7.74 -4.45 4.62
C LEU A 53 8.92 -3.85 3.83
N ASN A 54 9.31 -2.61 4.13
CA ASN A 54 10.41 -1.93 3.46
C ASN A 54 11.77 -2.61 3.73
N ILE A 55 11.95 -3.22 4.90
CA ILE A 55 13.20 -3.90 5.28
C ILE A 55 13.20 -5.36 4.85
N ARG A 56 12.14 -6.11 5.20
CA ARG A 56 12.05 -7.58 5.06
C ARG A 56 11.35 -8.03 3.78
N GLU A 57 10.67 -7.13 3.05
CA GLU A 57 9.77 -7.44 1.91
C GLU A 57 8.57 -8.31 2.32
N LYS A 58 8.30 -8.43 3.61
CA LYS A 58 7.14 -9.10 4.21
C LYS A 58 6.59 -8.26 5.35
N SER A 59 5.28 -8.15 5.45
CA SER A 59 4.61 -7.36 6.49
C SER A 59 4.36 -8.14 7.80
N THR A 60 4.99 -9.30 7.98
CA THR A 60 4.82 -10.18 9.16
C THR A 60 6.14 -10.77 9.59
N LEU A 61 6.29 -11.00 10.88
CA LEU A 61 7.39 -11.73 11.51
C LEU A 61 6.80 -12.90 12.29
N GLU A 62 7.50 -14.04 12.34
CA GLU A 62 6.97 -15.25 13.00
C GLU A 62 7.07 -15.17 14.53
N ARG A 63 8.14 -14.52 15.04
CA ARG A 63 8.43 -14.45 16.48
C ARG A 63 7.44 -13.58 17.26
N VAL A 64 7.11 -12.40 16.75
CA VAL A 64 6.31 -11.39 17.45
C VAL A 64 5.40 -10.60 16.49
N SER A 65 4.45 -9.85 17.05
CA SER A 65 3.64 -8.92 16.26
C SER A 65 4.49 -7.79 15.69
N THR A 66 4.04 -7.20 14.59
CA THR A 66 4.74 -6.06 13.95
C THR A 66 4.90 -4.86 14.88
N THR A 67 3.87 -4.56 15.68
CA THR A 67 3.95 -3.53 16.74
C THR A 67 5.04 -3.83 17.75
N GLN A 68 5.11 -5.07 18.24
CA GLN A 68 6.13 -5.48 19.22
C GLN A 68 7.52 -5.46 18.60
N TRP A 69 7.69 -5.96 17.37
CA TRP A 69 8.95 -5.90 16.64
C TRP A 69 9.50 -4.48 16.55
N LEU A 70 8.68 -3.52 16.09
CA LEU A 70 9.14 -2.14 15.97
C LEU A 70 9.46 -1.53 17.35
N TRP A 71 8.64 -1.84 18.38
CA TRP A 71 8.92 -1.39 19.73
C TRP A 71 10.29 -1.89 20.21
N GLU A 72 10.59 -3.18 20.01
CA GLU A 72 11.87 -3.78 20.36
C GLU A 72 13.05 -3.16 19.59
N VAL A 73 12.87 -2.80 18.32
CA VAL A 73 13.88 -2.06 17.52
C VAL A 73 14.14 -0.68 18.12
N LEU A 74 13.07 0.06 18.47
CA LEU A 74 13.19 1.43 19.02
C LEU A 74 13.88 1.48 20.40
N ILE A 75 13.80 0.41 21.18
CA ILE A 75 14.43 0.32 22.51
C ILE A 75 15.75 -0.46 22.52
N HIS A 76 16.29 -0.80 21.35
CA HIS A 76 17.54 -1.58 21.20
C HIS A 76 17.52 -2.93 21.92
N SER A 77 16.42 -3.67 21.81
CA SER A 77 16.35 -5.02 22.39
C SER A 77 17.34 -5.96 21.69
N LYS A 78 18.02 -6.81 22.45
CA LYS A 78 18.96 -7.80 21.90
C LYS A 78 18.29 -8.77 20.93
N GLU A 79 17.03 -9.07 21.18
CA GLU A 79 16.21 -9.93 20.33
C GLU A 79 16.01 -9.32 18.94
N SER A 80 15.80 -7.99 18.85
CA SER A 80 15.61 -7.30 17.56
C SER A 80 16.84 -7.35 16.66
N TYR A 81 18.06 -7.45 17.23
CA TYR A 81 19.30 -7.55 16.47
C TYR A 81 19.47 -8.92 15.80
N GLN A 82 18.81 -9.96 16.34
CA GLN A 82 18.87 -11.33 15.87
C GLN A 82 17.73 -11.67 14.87
N ASP A 83 16.76 -10.78 14.70
CA ASP A 83 15.67 -11.00 13.76
C ASP A 83 16.20 -11.08 12.31
N GLU A 84 15.83 -12.14 11.59
CA GLU A 84 16.19 -12.34 10.18
C GLU A 84 15.35 -11.42 9.26
N LEU A 85 15.87 -10.22 9.01
CA LEU A 85 15.15 -9.15 8.31
C LEU A 85 15.64 -8.90 6.89
N PHE A 86 16.94 -9.02 6.64
CA PHE A 86 17.57 -8.58 5.40
C PHE A 86 17.63 -9.70 4.38
N LEU A 87 16.82 -9.59 3.33
CA LEU A 87 16.78 -10.53 2.23
C LEU A 87 17.91 -10.23 1.25
N ILE A 88 18.83 -11.20 1.04
CA ILE A 88 19.96 -11.11 0.11
C ILE A 88 19.90 -12.31 -0.84
N HIS A 89 19.35 -12.09 -2.04
CA HIS A 89 19.28 -13.11 -3.09
C HIS A 89 20.59 -13.29 -3.84
N ASP A 90 21.37 -12.23 -3.95
CA ASP A 90 22.61 -12.19 -4.75
C ASP A 90 23.70 -13.04 -4.08
N VAL A 91 24.22 -14.02 -4.83
CA VAL A 91 25.26 -14.94 -4.36
C VAL A 91 26.59 -14.21 -4.20
N ASP A 92 26.92 -13.29 -5.11
CA ASP A 92 28.17 -12.55 -5.07
C ASP A 92 28.24 -11.65 -3.82
N ILE A 93 27.12 -11.05 -3.42
CA ILE A 93 27.01 -10.27 -2.17
C ILE A 93 27.21 -11.19 -0.96
N ARG A 94 26.60 -12.38 -0.93
CA ARG A 94 26.78 -13.32 0.17
C ARG A 94 28.23 -13.78 0.33
N HIS A 95 28.89 -14.11 -0.80
CA HIS A 95 30.30 -14.49 -0.81
C HIS A 95 31.22 -13.34 -0.34
N GLU A 96 30.99 -12.13 -0.83
CA GLU A 96 31.78 -10.95 -0.46
C GLU A 96 31.76 -10.69 1.04
N PHE A 97 30.57 -10.79 1.67
CA PHE A 97 30.41 -10.58 3.11
C PHE A 97 30.48 -11.87 3.94
N LYS A 98 30.94 -12.99 3.36
CA LYS A 98 31.13 -14.27 4.03
C LYS A 98 29.87 -14.75 4.76
N LEU A 99 28.71 -14.52 4.17
CA LEU A 99 27.42 -14.95 4.69
C LEU A 99 27.14 -16.40 4.29
N ASP A 100 26.25 -17.08 5.03
CA ASP A 100 25.85 -18.46 4.77
C ASP A 100 25.04 -18.59 3.48
N ASP A 101 25.55 -19.32 2.50
CA ASP A 101 24.91 -19.53 1.19
C ASP A 101 23.62 -20.35 1.26
N SER A 102 23.41 -21.12 2.33
CA SER A 102 22.21 -21.93 2.50
C SER A 102 20.97 -21.10 2.87
N ARG A 103 21.17 -19.87 3.34
CA ARG A 103 20.13 -18.95 3.78
C ARG A 103 20.02 -17.72 2.86
N LYS A 104 18.87 -17.07 2.92
CA LYS A 104 18.61 -15.83 2.17
C LYS A 104 18.29 -14.64 3.07
N PHE A 105 17.88 -14.90 4.32
CA PHE A 105 17.59 -13.88 5.29
C PHE A 105 18.72 -13.81 6.33
N PHE A 106 19.14 -12.60 6.65
CA PHE A 106 20.20 -12.31 7.59
C PHE A 106 19.74 -11.28 8.62
N SER A 107 20.32 -11.35 9.80
CA SER A 107 20.03 -10.42 10.91
C SER A 107 20.91 -9.16 10.83
N TYR A 108 20.50 -8.12 11.58
CA TYR A 108 21.34 -6.94 11.77
C TYR A 108 22.69 -7.30 12.37
N GLN A 109 22.71 -8.17 13.39
CA GLN A 109 23.93 -8.61 14.08
C GLN A 109 24.95 -9.25 13.13
N GLU A 110 24.49 -10.03 12.14
CA GLU A 110 25.36 -10.64 11.12
C GLU A 110 25.93 -9.63 10.14
N LEU A 111 25.18 -8.57 9.83
CA LEU A 111 25.55 -7.55 8.83
C LEU A 111 26.32 -6.37 9.46
N GLU A 112 26.23 -6.17 10.76
CA GLU A 112 26.83 -5.05 11.49
C GLU A 112 28.33 -4.82 11.15
N PRO A 113 29.19 -5.85 11.10
CA PRO A 113 30.61 -5.67 10.76
C PRO A 113 30.85 -5.13 9.34
N TYR A 114 29.86 -5.26 8.45
CA TYR A 114 29.98 -4.91 7.04
C TYR A 114 29.25 -3.61 6.65
N ILE A 115 28.48 -3.00 7.56
CA ILE A 115 27.63 -1.82 7.28
C ILE A 115 28.42 -0.69 6.64
N MET A 116 29.56 -0.31 7.22
CA MET A 116 30.40 0.77 6.67
C MET A 116 30.88 0.46 5.26
N HIS A 117 31.23 -0.79 4.99
CA HIS A 117 31.67 -1.24 3.68
C HIS A 117 30.51 -1.18 2.66
N ILE A 118 29.32 -1.69 3.03
CA ILE A 118 28.11 -1.65 2.18
C ILE A 118 27.74 -0.21 1.85
N GLN A 119 27.71 0.69 2.83
CA GLN A 119 27.37 2.09 2.64
C GLN A 119 28.39 2.82 1.78
N SER A 120 29.70 2.66 2.03
CA SER A 120 30.74 3.30 1.24
C SER A 120 30.73 2.83 -0.22
N LYS A 121 30.45 1.55 -0.46
CA LYS A 121 30.33 0.98 -1.79
C LYS A 121 29.13 1.54 -2.55
N SER A 122 27.96 1.60 -1.87
CA SER A 122 26.74 2.21 -2.44
C SER A 122 26.94 3.67 -2.84
N LEU A 123 27.66 4.46 -2.05
CA LEU A 123 27.97 5.86 -2.34
C LEU A 123 29.01 6.05 -3.47
N GLY A 124 29.79 5.01 -3.76
CA GLY A 124 30.83 5.03 -4.80
C GLY A 124 30.35 4.71 -6.21
N PHE A 125 29.10 4.31 -6.40
CA PHE A 125 28.58 3.98 -7.72
C PHE A 125 28.30 5.23 -8.56
N ASP A 126 28.62 5.17 -9.86
CA ASP A 126 28.31 6.25 -10.79
C ASP A 126 26.81 6.27 -11.12
N THR A 127 26.14 7.34 -10.73
CA THR A 127 24.70 7.52 -10.97
C THR A 127 24.38 8.00 -12.40
N ASN A 128 25.38 8.31 -13.22
CA ASN A 128 25.19 8.73 -14.62
C ASN A 128 25.01 7.53 -15.57
N GLU A 129 25.42 6.33 -15.15
CA GLU A 129 25.24 5.11 -15.91
C GLU A 129 24.16 4.20 -15.30
N PRO A 130 23.49 3.37 -16.09
CA PRO A 130 22.56 2.38 -15.56
C PRO A 130 23.30 1.39 -14.64
N LEU A 131 22.89 1.30 -13.39
CA LEU A 131 23.49 0.40 -12.42
C LEU A 131 23.31 -1.08 -12.84
N THR A 132 24.35 -1.85 -12.65
CA THR A 132 24.29 -3.32 -12.78
C THR A 132 23.37 -3.93 -11.75
N VAL A 133 22.92 -5.17 -11.94
CA VAL A 133 22.06 -5.89 -10.98
C VAL A 133 22.72 -5.97 -9.60
N TYR A 134 24.02 -6.24 -9.55
CA TYR A 134 24.79 -6.27 -8.31
C TYR A 134 24.78 -4.90 -7.59
N GLU A 135 25.03 -3.80 -8.30
CA GLU A 135 25.02 -2.43 -7.74
C GLU A 135 23.62 -2.04 -7.24
N GLN A 136 22.57 -2.41 -7.98
CA GLN A 136 21.19 -2.21 -7.52
C GLN A 136 20.91 -2.96 -6.21
N ASN A 137 21.36 -4.23 -6.09
CA ASN A 137 21.19 -5.05 -4.90
C ASN A 137 21.97 -4.48 -3.70
N ILE A 138 23.20 -3.99 -3.90
CA ILE A 138 23.98 -3.29 -2.85
C ILE A 138 23.28 -2.00 -2.40
N ASN A 139 22.79 -1.19 -3.33
CA ASN A 139 22.06 0.04 -3.00
C ASN A 139 20.78 -0.26 -2.21
N GLN A 140 20.03 -1.30 -2.60
CA GLN A 140 18.84 -1.72 -1.86
C GLN A 140 19.19 -2.17 -0.44
N LEU A 141 20.24 -2.97 -0.28
CA LEU A 141 20.72 -3.43 1.03
C LEU A 141 21.17 -2.25 1.89
N ALA A 142 21.95 -1.31 1.33
CA ALA A 142 22.39 -0.10 2.02
C ALA A 142 21.21 0.76 2.50
N ASN A 143 20.18 0.93 1.66
CA ASN A 143 18.96 1.67 2.02
C ASN A 143 18.16 0.98 3.13
N LYS A 144 18.02 -0.36 3.09
CA LYS A 144 17.34 -1.14 4.13
C LYS A 144 18.07 -1.05 5.47
N LEU A 145 19.40 -1.20 5.46
CA LEU A 145 20.24 -1.02 6.64
C LEU A 145 20.15 0.40 7.19
N GLY A 146 20.23 1.40 6.32
CA GLY A 146 20.07 2.81 6.70
C GLY A 146 18.69 3.10 7.34
N LEU A 147 17.62 2.51 6.82
CA LEU A 147 16.29 2.62 7.40
C LEU A 147 16.21 1.95 8.78
N TYR A 148 16.75 0.74 8.93
CA TYR A 148 16.78 0.02 10.21
C TYR A 148 17.55 0.80 11.27
N ILE A 149 18.74 1.31 10.94
CA ILE A 149 19.57 2.14 11.81
C ILE A 149 18.84 3.43 12.22
N ALA A 150 18.14 4.07 11.28
CA ALA A 150 17.35 5.27 11.58
C ALA A 150 16.19 4.96 12.54
N LEU A 151 15.58 3.79 12.46
CA LEU A 151 14.57 3.33 13.42
C LEU A 151 15.19 3.04 14.79
N MET A 152 16.27 2.30 14.86
CA MET A 152 17.01 2.03 16.11
C MET A 152 17.30 3.33 16.84
N HIS A 153 17.84 4.31 16.15
CA HIS A 153 18.21 5.59 16.76
C HIS A 153 17.06 6.61 16.83
N SER A 154 15.79 6.18 16.78
CA SER A 154 14.67 7.12 16.91
C SER A 154 14.36 7.52 18.36
N PHE A 155 14.66 6.68 19.34
CA PHE A 155 14.57 7.01 20.77
C PHE A 155 15.92 7.35 21.37
N ILE A 156 16.93 6.55 21.09
CA ILE A 156 18.21 6.58 21.78
C ILE A 156 19.34 6.83 20.77
N PRO A 157 20.18 7.85 20.98
CA PRO A 157 21.31 8.09 20.08
C PRO A 157 22.50 7.14 20.29
N PHE A 158 22.55 6.38 21.41
CA PHE A 158 23.68 5.51 21.82
C PHE A 158 23.21 4.24 22.51
N ASP A 159 23.96 3.15 22.36
CA ASP A 159 23.60 1.80 22.82
C ASP A 159 23.71 1.55 24.33
N ASP A 160 24.42 2.42 25.05
CA ASP A 160 24.81 2.16 26.46
C ASP A 160 23.83 2.73 27.51
N ILE A 161 22.78 3.43 27.12
CA ILE A 161 21.85 4.10 28.03
C ILE A 161 20.42 3.81 27.64
N THR A 162 19.54 3.51 28.60
CA THR A 162 18.09 3.39 28.33
C THR A 162 17.49 4.75 27.99
N PHE A 163 16.43 4.76 27.20
CA PHE A 163 15.74 6.01 26.85
C PHE A 163 15.24 6.77 28.09
N TYR A 164 14.76 6.07 29.08
CA TYR A 164 14.33 6.65 30.37
C TYR A 164 15.46 7.37 31.07
N ASP A 165 16.62 6.71 31.24
CA ASP A 165 17.76 7.29 31.90
C ASP A 165 18.32 8.48 31.13
N TYR A 166 18.34 8.38 29.79
CA TYR A 166 18.79 9.45 28.91
C TYR A 166 17.93 10.73 29.07
N VAL A 167 16.60 10.59 28.97
CA VAL A 167 15.67 11.71 29.12
C VAL A 167 15.75 12.31 30.51
N THR A 168 15.78 11.47 31.57
CA THR A 168 15.83 11.90 32.96
C THR A 168 17.15 12.63 33.29
N ALA A 169 18.27 12.10 32.83
CA ALA A 169 19.59 12.73 33.03
C ALA A 169 19.66 14.07 32.28
N TYR A 170 19.14 14.17 31.08
CA TYR A 170 19.12 15.41 30.30
C TYR A 170 18.23 16.47 30.97
N GLU A 171 17.00 16.12 31.35
CA GLU A 171 16.08 17.03 32.04
C GLU A 171 16.71 17.61 33.33
N GLY A 172 17.46 16.77 34.08
CA GLY A 172 18.20 17.22 35.26
C GLY A 172 19.31 18.22 34.95
N ARG A 173 19.90 18.16 33.77
CA ARG A 173 21.02 19.02 33.35
C ARG A 173 20.60 20.33 32.67
N VAL A 174 19.45 20.38 32.00
CA VAL A 174 19.04 21.52 31.16
C VAL A 174 19.03 22.84 31.94
N LYS A 175 18.38 22.89 33.09
CA LYS A 175 18.26 24.12 33.89
C LYS A 175 19.60 24.73 34.27
N ASN A 176 20.52 23.89 34.75
CA ASN A 176 21.88 24.30 35.15
C ASN A 176 22.70 24.70 33.90
N GLY A 177 22.63 23.90 32.83
CA GLY A 177 23.31 24.17 31.58
C GLY A 177 22.92 25.52 30.97
N LEU A 178 21.63 25.82 30.91
CA LEU A 178 21.14 27.12 30.44
C LEU A 178 21.59 28.29 31.33
N THR A 179 21.61 28.11 32.62
CA THR A 179 22.09 29.13 33.58
C THR A 179 23.57 29.43 33.32
N LEU A 180 24.40 28.42 33.24
CA LEU A 180 25.84 28.58 32.94
C LEU A 180 26.13 29.12 31.56
N PHE A 181 25.37 28.68 30.56
CA PHE A 181 25.45 29.23 29.19
C PHE A 181 25.15 30.72 29.17
N ASN A 182 24.11 31.16 29.83
CA ASN A 182 23.75 32.58 29.91
C ASN A 182 24.78 33.40 30.70
N GLN A 183 25.34 32.82 31.77
CA GLN A 183 26.43 33.43 32.51
C GLN A 183 27.66 33.63 31.63
N TYR A 184 28.08 32.54 30.94
CA TYR A 184 29.21 32.59 30.01
C TYR A 184 29.01 33.66 28.89
N ASN A 185 27.82 33.71 28.29
CA ASN A 185 27.52 34.71 27.26
C ASN A 185 27.57 36.14 27.77
N LYS A 186 27.28 36.38 29.05
CA LYS A 186 27.30 37.72 29.66
C LYS A 186 28.71 38.15 30.14
N THR A 187 29.49 37.21 30.62
CA THR A 187 30.78 37.49 31.30
C THR A 187 32.00 37.07 30.52
N GLY A 188 31.85 36.24 29.47
CA GLY A 188 32.93 35.65 28.70
C GLY A 188 33.73 34.58 29.41
N SER A 189 33.44 34.28 30.70
CA SER A 189 34.14 33.30 31.50
C SER A 189 33.26 32.67 32.58
N LEU A 190 33.65 31.49 33.07
CA LEU A 190 33.03 30.83 34.20
C LEU A 190 34.06 30.71 35.32
N SER A 191 33.62 30.93 36.56
CA SER A 191 34.50 31.05 37.75
C SER A 191 35.08 29.69 38.20
N SER A 192 34.42 28.58 37.85
CA SER A 192 34.83 27.24 38.27
C SER A 192 35.20 26.37 37.07
N LYS A 193 36.28 25.59 37.19
CA LYS A 193 36.67 24.55 36.22
C LYS A 193 35.56 23.48 36.07
N LYS A 194 34.83 23.21 37.17
CA LYS A 194 33.69 22.28 37.16
C LYS A 194 32.55 22.81 36.29
N ASP A 195 32.25 24.11 36.34
CA ASP A 195 31.20 24.73 35.55
C ASP A 195 31.59 24.81 34.06
N GLN A 196 32.90 25.00 33.79
CA GLN A 196 33.42 24.94 32.40
C GLN A 196 33.27 23.55 31.80
N LEU A 197 33.62 22.47 32.54
CA LEU A 197 33.42 21.08 32.08
C LEU A 197 31.93 20.76 31.87
N TYR A 198 31.10 21.16 32.81
CA TYR A 198 29.66 20.97 32.72
C TYR A 198 29.07 21.65 31.47
N LEU A 199 29.48 22.88 31.16
CA LEU A 199 29.05 23.59 29.97
C LEU A 199 29.55 22.94 28.65
N LEU A 200 30.76 22.35 28.68
CA LEU A 200 31.26 21.58 27.54
C LEU A 200 30.43 20.32 27.28
N GLU A 201 30.09 19.56 28.31
CA GLU A 201 29.20 18.39 28.18
C GLU A 201 27.81 18.80 27.69
N PHE A 202 27.24 19.87 28.22
CA PHE A 202 25.96 20.40 27.79
C PHE A 202 25.94 20.84 26.32
N ASN A 203 27.02 21.46 25.83
CA ASN A 203 27.18 21.80 24.43
C ASN A 203 27.35 20.56 23.54
N GLN A 204 27.94 19.48 24.05
CA GLN A 204 28.00 18.21 23.34
C GLN A 204 26.60 17.59 23.22
N ASP A 205 25.81 17.60 24.29
CA ASP A 205 24.41 17.15 24.26
C ASP A 205 23.61 17.93 23.20
N PHE A 206 23.77 19.25 23.12
CA PHE A 206 23.13 20.08 22.10
C PHE A 206 23.48 19.63 20.66
N LYS A 207 24.77 19.42 20.38
CA LYS A 207 25.22 18.95 19.06
C LYS A 207 24.65 17.57 18.73
N ARG A 208 24.65 16.68 19.72
CA ARG A 208 24.08 15.33 19.58
C ARG A 208 22.58 15.37 19.27
N HIS A 209 21.80 16.16 20.03
CA HIS A 209 20.36 16.28 19.80
C HIS A 209 20.04 16.88 18.41
N ARG A 210 20.86 17.82 17.93
CA ARG A 210 20.71 18.38 16.58
C ARG A 210 20.93 17.31 15.51
N GLN A 211 22.04 16.57 15.58
CA GLN A 211 22.30 15.46 14.66
C GLN A 211 21.21 14.41 14.72
N PHE A 212 20.75 14.10 15.91
CA PHE A 212 19.69 13.13 16.16
C PHE A 212 18.33 13.60 15.62
N SER A 213 18.02 14.89 15.73
CA SER A 213 16.84 15.49 15.12
C SER A 213 16.85 15.37 13.59
N ASP A 214 18.03 15.52 12.98
CA ASP A 214 18.18 15.45 11.52
C ASP A 214 18.09 14.01 11.00
N LEU A 215 18.52 13.01 11.79
CA LEU A 215 18.53 11.59 11.41
C LEU A 215 17.17 10.92 11.61
N SER A 216 16.47 11.21 12.70
CA SER A 216 15.19 10.58 13.03
C SER A 216 14.04 11.16 12.20
N ARG A 217 13.35 10.28 11.48
CA ARG A 217 12.16 10.63 10.68
C ARG A 217 10.85 10.25 11.36
N VAL A 218 10.91 9.72 12.58
CA VAL A 218 9.73 9.26 13.34
C VAL A 218 9.31 10.34 14.32
N TYR A 219 8.15 10.94 14.11
CA TYR A 219 7.61 12.01 14.93
C TYR A 219 6.51 11.44 15.82
N LEU A 220 6.78 11.38 17.12
CA LEU A 220 5.89 10.78 18.12
C LEU A 220 5.32 11.81 19.10
N PHE A 221 5.91 13.01 19.16
CA PHE A 221 5.62 13.98 20.21
C PHE A 221 4.82 15.16 19.64
N PRO A 222 3.48 15.21 19.89
CA PRO A 222 2.67 16.37 19.57
C PRO A 222 3.09 17.59 20.39
N ASP A 223 2.94 18.78 19.83
CA ASP A 223 3.14 20.02 20.60
C ASP A 223 2.11 20.10 21.74
N PRO A 224 2.54 20.32 23.00
CA PRO A 224 1.61 20.30 24.14
C PRO A 224 0.55 21.41 24.10
N LYS A 225 0.82 22.54 23.42
CA LYS A 225 -0.11 23.68 23.31
C LYS A 225 -1.10 23.50 22.17
N THR A 226 -0.65 22.90 21.08
CA THR A 226 -1.42 22.70 19.84
C THR A 226 -1.26 21.29 19.28
N PRO A 227 -1.69 20.25 20.02
CA PRO A 227 -1.43 18.86 19.63
C PRO A 227 -1.99 18.45 18.26
N ALA A 228 -3.05 19.11 17.82
CA ALA A 228 -3.68 18.86 16.52
C ALA A 228 -2.95 19.50 15.33
N ASN A 229 -1.97 20.38 15.56
CA ASN A 229 -1.13 20.95 14.51
C ASN A 229 0.03 20.01 14.20
N LEU A 230 -0.09 19.27 13.08
CA LEU A 230 0.89 18.26 12.69
C LEU A 230 2.27 18.84 12.32
N GLU A 231 2.34 20.11 11.90
CA GLU A 231 3.61 20.79 11.55
C GLU A 231 4.51 21.01 12.76
N LEU A 232 3.92 21.05 13.97
CA LEU A 232 4.65 21.27 15.23
C LEU A 232 5.00 19.97 15.97
N TRP A 233 4.68 18.81 15.38
CA TRP A 233 5.12 17.53 15.91
C TRP A 233 6.64 17.41 15.85
N SER A 234 7.21 16.74 16.83
CA SER A 234 8.66 16.56 16.97
C SER A 234 9.06 15.08 17.07
N ASN A 235 10.24 14.79 16.59
CA ASN A 235 10.97 13.58 16.92
C ASN A 235 11.73 13.78 18.26
N THR A 236 12.37 12.75 18.78
CA THR A 236 13.05 12.80 20.08
C THR A 236 14.11 13.91 20.13
N GLY A 237 14.97 14.01 19.11
CA GLY A 237 16.02 15.03 19.09
C GLY A 237 15.47 16.45 19.12
N SER A 238 14.48 16.71 18.29
CA SER A 238 13.80 18.03 18.24
C SER A 238 13.08 18.34 19.55
N GLU A 239 12.44 17.35 20.19
CA GLU A 239 11.72 17.55 21.45
C GLU A 239 12.67 17.86 22.61
N LEU A 240 13.84 17.19 22.65
CA LEU A 240 14.88 17.50 23.62
C LEU A 240 15.50 18.88 23.38
N LEU A 241 15.67 19.31 22.13
CA LEU A 241 16.14 20.67 21.79
C LEU A 241 15.14 21.75 22.23
N LYS A 242 13.83 21.52 22.13
CA LYS A 242 12.81 22.46 22.59
C LYS A 242 12.92 22.76 24.10
N GLN A 243 13.47 21.84 24.91
CA GLN A 243 13.69 22.06 26.34
C GLN A 243 14.72 23.18 26.64
N LEU A 244 15.47 23.62 25.64
CA LEU A 244 16.39 24.76 25.75
C LEU A 244 15.69 26.13 25.76
N ASP A 245 14.41 26.17 25.41
CA ASP A 245 13.60 27.36 25.56
C ASP A 245 13.13 27.49 27.02
N PHE A 246 13.36 28.67 27.65
CA PHE A 246 12.90 28.94 29.00
C PHE A 246 11.37 28.89 29.16
N ASN A 247 10.64 29.07 28.06
CA ASN A 247 9.18 29.00 28.03
C ASN A 247 8.68 27.59 27.62
N TYR A 248 9.59 26.63 27.54
CA TYR A 248 9.22 25.26 27.16
C TYR A 248 8.24 24.65 28.18
N GLN A 249 7.13 24.15 27.66
CA GLN A 249 6.20 23.35 28.43
C GLN A 249 6.58 21.87 28.32
N LYS A 250 6.82 21.23 29.46
CA LYS A 250 7.19 19.81 29.49
C LYS A 250 6.16 18.95 28.76
N ASN A 251 6.60 18.18 27.79
CA ASN A 251 5.74 17.30 26.99
C ASN A 251 5.43 16.00 27.78
N PRO A 252 4.16 15.78 28.17
CA PRO A 252 3.81 14.58 28.93
C PRO A 252 3.99 13.29 28.11
N VAL A 253 3.86 13.39 26.76
CA VAL A 253 4.01 12.25 25.86
C VAL A 253 5.45 11.73 25.85
N LEU A 254 6.47 12.63 25.88
CA LEU A 254 7.87 12.24 25.98
C LEU A 254 8.14 11.46 27.27
N ALA A 255 7.62 11.97 28.40
CA ALA A 255 7.79 11.31 29.71
C ALA A 255 7.08 9.95 29.75
N ASP A 256 5.90 9.83 29.12
CA ASP A 256 5.18 8.55 29.05
C ASP A 256 5.92 7.51 28.19
N TYR A 257 6.44 7.90 27.02
CA TYR A 257 7.26 6.99 26.22
C TYR A 257 8.52 6.57 26.95
N ALA A 258 9.20 7.47 27.64
CA ALA A 258 10.36 7.13 28.46
C ALA A 258 10.02 6.11 29.57
N ARG A 259 8.89 6.30 30.29
CA ARG A 259 8.41 5.32 31.28
C ARG A 259 8.04 3.97 30.65
N LEU A 260 7.41 3.97 29.47
CA LEU A 260 7.07 2.73 28.77
C LEU A 260 8.32 1.92 28.42
N THR A 261 9.41 2.58 27.96
CA THR A 261 10.66 1.87 27.67
C THR A 261 11.30 1.26 28.93
N HIS A 262 11.26 1.98 30.03
CA HIS A 262 11.76 1.51 31.32
C HIS A 262 10.99 0.28 31.81
N TYR A 263 9.65 0.35 31.89
CA TYR A 263 8.83 -0.76 32.36
C TYR A 263 8.88 -1.98 31.43
N TYR A 264 9.09 -1.78 30.14
CA TYR A 264 9.30 -2.88 29.22
C TYR A 264 10.64 -3.59 29.49
N ALA A 265 11.71 -2.83 29.69
CA ALA A 265 13.04 -3.38 29.99
C ALA A 265 13.08 -4.13 31.34
N GLU A 266 12.34 -3.67 32.36
CA GLU A 266 12.24 -4.31 33.66
C GLU A 266 11.24 -5.49 33.72
N GLY A 267 10.46 -5.74 32.66
CA GLY A 267 9.46 -6.79 32.68
C GLY A 267 8.18 -6.43 33.46
N ASP A 268 8.00 -5.15 33.84
CA ASP A 268 6.81 -4.68 34.57
C ASP A 268 5.66 -4.35 33.62
N PHE A 269 4.99 -5.39 33.14
CA PHE A 269 3.82 -5.25 32.24
C PHE A 269 2.64 -4.54 32.90
N LYS A 270 2.51 -4.55 34.23
CA LYS A 270 1.42 -3.86 34.93
C LYS A 270 1.58 -2.35 34.82
N GLN A 271 2.75 -1.82 35.15
CA GLN A 271 3.06 -0.39 35.06
C GLN A 271 3.10 0.06 33.59
N PHE A 272 3.64 -0.77 32.70
CA PHE A 272 3.59 -0.53 31.26
C PHE A 272 2.15 -0.31 30.78
N ASN A 273 1.24 -1.25 31.06
CA ASN A 273 -0.16 -1.15 30.61
C ASN A 273 -0.91 0.03 31.26
N GLN A 274 -0.60 0.37 32.50
CA GLN A 274 -1.17 1.54 33.17
C GLN A 274 -0.70 2.84 32.53
N THR A 275 0.59 2.99 32.26
CA THR A 275 1.17 4.16 31.58
C THR A 275 0.63 4.27 30.15
N LEU A 276 0.54 3.17 29.42
CA LEU A 276 -0.03 3.12 28.08
C LEU A 276 -1.51 3.56 28.06
N LYS A 277 -2.29 3.17 29.06
CA LYS A 277 -3.68 3.61 29.20
C LYS A 277 -3.77 5.12 29.46
N SER A 278 -2.88 5.66 30.29
CA SER A 278 -2.79 7.12 30.53
C SER A 278 -2.45 7.87 29.24
N LEU A 279 -1.41 7.44 28.53
CA LEU A 279 -0.99 8.01 27.26
C LEU A 279 -2.11 7.96 26.21
N THR A 280 -2.79 6.79 26.08
CA THR A 280 -3.94 6.64 25.17
C THR A 280 -5.07 7.61 25.55
N GLY A 281 -5.32 7.79 26.84
CA GLY A 281 -6.30 8.76 27.36
C GLY A 281 -5.97 10.19 26.94
N TYR A 282 -4.71 10.61 27.16
CA TYR A 282 -4.21 11.92 26.73
C TYR A 282 -4.38 12.12 25.21
N ILE A 283 -3.94 11.16 24.40
CA ILE A 283 -4.06 11.19 22.93
C ILE A 283 -5.53 11.32 22.49
N ASN A 284 -6.43 10.52 23.03
CA ASN A 284 -7.85 10.57 22.68
C ASN A 284 -8.50 11.92 23.03
N GLN A 285 -8.06 12.55 24.11
CA GLN A 285 -8.58 13.86 24.54
C GLN A 285 -8.06 14.99 23.64
N HIS A 286 -6.77 15.01 23.31
CA HIS A 286 -6.11 16.14 22.64
C HIS A 286 -6.05 16.01 21.12
N LEU A 287 -6.17 14.78 20.58
CA LEU A 287 -6.20 14.47 19.14
C LEU A 287 -7.59 14.01 18.67
N SER A 288 -8.65 14.44 19.33
CA SER A 288 -10.04 14.05 19.01
C SER A 288 -10.40 14.13 17.51
N PRO A 289 -9.94 15.12 16.71
CA PRO A 289 -10.25 15.18 15.27
C PRO A 289 -9.68 13.98 14.48
N PHE A 290 -8.60 13.37 14.96
CA PHE A 290 -7.90 12.27 14.26
C PHE A 290 -8.22 10.90 14.82
N THR A 291 -8.77 10.80 16.04
CA THR A 291 -8.95 9.53 16.76
C THR A 291 -9.79 8.51 15.98
N PHE A 292 -10.86 8.97 15.30
CA PHE A 292 -11.70 8.07 14.50
C PHE A 292 -10.93 7.50 13.30
N LYS A 293 -10.18 8.33 12.57
CA LYS A 293 -9.39 7.91 11.41
C LYS A 293 -8.29 6.93 11.81
N LEU A 294 -7.58 7.20 12.90
CA LEU A 294 -6.54 6.32 13.45
C LEU A 294 -7.10 4.94 13.84
N LYS A 295 -8.22 4.90 14.54
CA LYS A 295 -8.88 3.64 14.89
C LYS A 295 -9.36 2.89 13.66
N LEU A 296 -9.97 3.59 12.71
CA LEU A 296 -10.43 2.99 11.45
C LEU A 296 -9.27 2.40 10.66
N GLU A 297 -8.15 3.12 10.55
CA GLU A 297 -6.95 2.64 9.86
C GLU A 297 -6.32 1.45 10.58
N TYR A 298 -6.24 1.47 11.91
CA TYR A 298 -5.77 0.32 12.69
C TYR A 298 -6.55 -0.95 12.37
N TYR A 299 -7.90 -0.88 12.44
CA TYR A 299 -8.73 -2.04 12.10
C TYR A 299 -8.67 -2.41 10.62
N PHE A 300 -8.59 -1.44 9.73
CA PHE A 300 -8.41 -1.68 8.30
C PHE A 300 -7.12 -2.44 8.00
N THR A 301 -6.01 -2.02 8.60
CA THR A 301 -4.69 -2.65 8.44
C THR A 301 -4.66 -4.05 9.05
N THR A 302 -5.24 -4.22 10.25
CA THR A 302 -5.24 -5.51 10.95
C THR A 302 -6.14 -6.54 10.28
N LEU A 303 -7.34 -6.14 9.84
CA LEU A 303 -8.30 -7.05 9.19
C LEU A 303 -7.94 -7.35 7.73
N ASN A 304 -7.19 -6.49 7.07
CA ASN A 304 -6.84 -6.59 5.66
C ASN A 304 -8.04 -7.00 4.77
N PRO A 305 -9.09 -6.17 4.67
CA PRO A 305 -10.37 -6.56 4.10
C PRO A 305 -10.30 -6.90 2.60
N PHE A 306 -9.34 -6.35 1.86
CA PHE A 306 -9.14 -6.72 0.45
C PHE A 306 -8.60 -8.15 0.30
N TYR A 307 -7.77 -8.60 1.24
CA TYR A 307 -7.35 -10.00 1.28
C TYR A 307 -8.54 -10.94 1.55
N ILE A 308 -9.43 -10.57 2.48
CA ILE A 308 -10.68 -11.30 2.72
C ILE A 308 -11.53 -11.37 1.43
N CYS A 309 -11.69 -10.26 0.71
CA CYS A 309 -12.41 -10.24 -0.57
C CYS A 309 -11.75 -11.18 -1.59
N MET A 310 -10.42 -11.19 -1.70
CA MET A 310 -9.68 -12.06 -2.61
C MET A 310 -9.98 -13.53 -2.33
N VAL A 311 -9.94 -13.96 -1.06
CA VAL A 311 -10.28 -15.33 -0.65
C VAL A 311 -11.73 -15.66 -0.98
N LEU A 312 -12.67 -14.74 -0.73
CA LEU A 312 -14.08 -14.93 -1.06
C LEU A 312 -14.29 -15.08 -2.57
N TYR A 313 -13.62 -14.29 -3.41
CA TYR A 313 -13.71 -14.43 -4.87
C TYR A 313 -13.17 -15.78 -5.36
N VAL A 314 -12.09 -16.29 -4.79
CA VAL A 314 -11.60 -17.64 -5.10
C VAL A 314 -12.64 -18.69 -4.71
N LEU A 315 -13.25 -18.58 -3.53
CA LEU A 315 -14.31 -19.50 -3.10
C LEU A 315 -15.52 -19.45 -4.03
N ILE A 316 -15.97 -18.28 -4.43
CA ILE A 316 -17.06 -18.10 -5.40
C ILE A 316 -16.71 -18.76 -6.74
N MET A 317 -15.49 -18.57 -7.23
CA MET A 317 -15.02 -19.18 -8.48
C MET A 317 -15.11 -20.72 -8.40
N ILE A 318 -14.64 -21.32 -7.31
CA ILE A 318 -14.70 -22.77 -7.08
C ILE A 318 -16.16 -23.26 -7.02
N LEU A 319 -17.02 -22.58 -6.27
CA LEU A 319 -18.45 -22.95 -6.16
C LEU A 319 -19.17 -22.86 -7.50
N MET A 320 -18.86 -21.83 -8.32
CA MET A 320 -19.45 -21.69 -9.65
C MET A 320 -18.93 -22.76 -10.63
N LEU A 321 -17.67 -23.19 -10.53
CA LEU A 321 -17.17 -24.33 -11.30
C LEU A 321 -17.91 -25.63 -10.93
N PHE A 322 -18.10 -25.89 -9.64
CA PHE A 322 -18.92 -27.04 -9.19
C PHE A 322 -20.37 -26.91 -9.63
N PHE A 323 -20.94 -25.68 -9.62
CA PHE A 323 -22.28 -25.47 -10.16
C PHE A 323 -22.38 -25.88 -11.64
N TYR A 324 -21.41 -25.50 -12.50
CA TYR A 324 -21.42 -25.88 -13.91
C TYR A 324 -21.17 -27.37 -14.16
N LEU A 325 -20.52 -28.07 -13.22
CA LEU A 325 -20.29 -29.53 -13.31
C LEU A 325 -21.48 -30.34 -12.84
N LEU A 326 -22.14 -29.91 -11.73
CA LEU A 326 -23.16 -30.69 -11.03
C LEU A 326 -24.60 -30.21 -11.28
N ASP A 327 -24.76 -29.05 -11.94
CA ASP A 327 -26.04 -28.33 -12.12
C ASP A 327 -26.85 -28.14 -10.84
N ALA A 328 -26.16 -28.04 -9.70
CA ALA A 328 -26.77 -27.96 -8.37
C ALA A 328 -27.16 -26.49 -8.05
N SER A 329 -28.43 -26.15 -8.22
CA SER A 329 -28.94 -24.78 -8.07
C SER A 329 -28.69 -24.12 -6.71
N TYR A 330 -28.42 -24.91 -5.64
CA TYR A 330 -28.05 -24.36 -4.33
C TYR A 330 -26.66 -23.74 -4.35
N LEU A 331 -25.70 -24.28 -5.15
CA LEU A 331 -24.37 -23.72 -5.31
C LEU A 331 -24.43 -22.34 -5.96
N TYR A 332 -25.25 -22.17 -6.98
CA TYR A 332 -25.47 -20.86 -7.61
C TYR A 332 -26.03 -19.83 -6.60
N ARG A 333 -27.00 -20.24 -5.76
CA ARG A 333 -27.55 -19.35 -4.72
C ARG A 333 -26.51 -18.97 -3.65
N ILE A 334 -25.69 -19.93 -3.20
CA ILE A 334 -24.61 -19.66 -2.26
C ILE A 334 -23.61 -18.70 -2.88
N SER A 335 -23.19 -18.94 -4.13
CA SER A 335 -22.28 -18.06 -4.86
C SER A 335 -22.83 -16.64 -4.99
N ALA A 336 -24.13 -16.48 -5.25
CA ALA A 336 -24.78 -15.18 -5.29
C ALA A 336 -24.66 -14.43 -3.96
N TYR A 337 -25.01 -15.07 -2.84
CA TYR A 337 -24.89 -14.46 -1.50
C TYR A 337 -23.46 -14.08 -1.17
N LEU A 338 -22.51 -14.96 -1.43
CA LEU A 338 -21.09 -14.68 -1.21
C LEU A 338 -20.58 -13.53 -2.09
N CYS A 339 -21.04 -13.46 -3.36
CA CYS A 339 -20.63 -12.39 -4.28
C CYS A 339 -21.14 -11.02 -3.81
N TYR A 340 -22.41 -10.92 -3.37
CA TYR A 340 -22.92 -9.68 -2.77
C TYR A 340 -22.23 -9.33 -1.46
N THR A 341 -21.89 -10.32 -0.63
CA THR A 341 -21.12 -10.10 0.61
C THR A 341 -19.71 -9.59 0.29
N ALA A 342 -18.99 -10.24 -0.62
CA ALA A 342 -17.64 -9.81 -1.03
C ALA A 342 -17.66 -8.41 -1.66
N PHE A 343 -18.64 -8.11 -2.50
CA PHE A 343 -18.81 -6.78 -3.09
C PHE A 343 -19.14 -5.72 -2.03
N GLY A 344 -19.95 -6.07 -1.03
CA GLY A 344 -20.24 -5.20 0.13
C GLY A 344 -18.99 -4.89 0.93
N ILE A 345 -18.18 -5.90 1.27
CA ILE A 345 -16.89 -5.73 1.98
C ILE A 345 -15.94 -4.88 1.12
N HIS A 346 -15.83 -5.15 -0.17
CA HIS A 346 -15.00 -4.39 -1.11
C HIS A 346 -15.41 -2.90 -1.15
N THR A 347 -16.71 -2.63 -1.22
CA THR A 347 -17.27 -1.27 -1.20
C THR A 347 -16.96 -0.55 0.11
N LEU A 348 -17.22 -1.21 1.25
CA LEU A 348 -16.93 -0.64 2.58
C LEU A 348 -15.43 -0.37 2.76
N SER A 349 -14.58 -1.22 2.19
CA SER A 349 -13.11 -1.05 2.22
C SER A 349 -12.67 0.16 1.41
N LEU A 350 -13.26 0.40 0.24
CA LEU A 350 -13.01 1.64 -0.53
C LEU A 350 -13.45 2.87 0.24
N ILE A 351 -14.64 2.84 0.85
CA ILE A 351 -15.15 3.95 1.67
C ILE A 351 -14.24 4.20 2.88
N ALA A 352 -13.79 3.14 3.56
CA ALA A 352 -12.86 3.26 4.68
C ALA A 352 -11.55 3.94 4.26
N ARG A 353 -10.96 3.56 3.12
CA ARG A 353 -9.77 4.22 2.58
C ARG A 353 -10.02 5.70 2.26
N MET A 354 -11.18 6.03 1.67
CA MET A 354 -11.55 7.42 1.40
C MET A 354 -11.62 8.25 2.69
N ILE A 355 -12.19 7.68 3.75
CA ILE A 355 -12.29 8.36 5.06
C ILE A 355 -10.90 8.54 5.69
N ILE A 356 -10.07 7.50 5.68
CA ILE A 356 -8.71 7.52 6.25
C ILE A 356 -7.88 8.60 5.55
N LEU A 357 -7.86 8.59 4.22
CA LEU A 357 -7.03 9.47 3.41
C LEU A 357 -7.64 10.88 3.24
N GLY A 358 -8.96 11.03 3.39
CA GLY A 358 -9.67 12.28 3.06
C GLY A 358 -9.67 12.58 1.56
N ARG A 359 -9.56 11.55 0.70
CA ARG A 359 -9.39 11.64 -0.76
C ARG A 359 -10.29 10.66 -1.49
N PRO A 360 -10.55 10.88 -2.80
CA PRO A 360 -11.25 9.93 -3.66
C PRO A 360 -10.58 8.56 -3.70
N PRO A 361 -11.29 7.51 -4.18
CA PRO A 361 -10.85 6.12 -4.06
C PRO A 361 -9.60 5.78 -4.89
N VAL A 362 -9.24 6.59 -5.89
CA VAL A 362 -8.13 6.34 -6.82
C VAL A 362 -7.10 7.47 -6.73
N ILE A 363 -5.94 7.17 -6.15
CA ILE A 363 -4.84 8.13 -5.95
C ILE A 363 -3.49 7.60 -6.47
N ASN A 364 -3.33 6.29 -6.62
CA ASN A 364 -2.12 5.63 -7.11
C ASN A 364 -2.47 4.35 -7.89
N LEU A 365 -1.45 3.65 -8.40
CA LEU A 365 -1.65 2.44 -9.20
C LEU A 365 -2.34 1.32 -8.41
N TYR A 366 -1.99 1.13 -7.13
CA TYR A 366 -2.65 0.17 -6.24
C TYR A 366 -4.16 0.43 -6.13
N SER A 367 -4.53 1.66 -5.80
CA SER A 367 -5.93 2.03 -5.62
C SER A 367 -6.72 1.98 -6.94
N SER A 368 -6.06 2.23 -8.09
CA SER A 368 -6.69 2.04 -9.39
C SER A 368 -7.01 0.57 -9.67
N ALA A 369 -6.14 -0.38 -9.29
CA ALA A 369 -6.39 -1.81 -9.47
C ALA A 369 -7.60 -2.26 -8.63
N VAL A 370 -7.66 -1.83 -7.36
CA VAL A 370 -8.81 -2.11 -6.48
C VAL A 370 -10.11 -1.54 -7.07
N PHE A 371 -10.08 -0.29 -7.55
CA PHE A 371 -11.28 0.39 -8.06
C PHE A 371 -11.75 -0.17 -9.41
N VAL A 372 -10.84 -0.47 -10.34
CA VAL A 372 -11.16 -1.13 -11.63
C VAL A 372 -11.84 -2.48 -11.38
N GLY A 373 -11.35 -3.25 -10.42
CA GLY A 373 -11.98 -4.49 -10.00
C GLY A 373 -13.40 -4.28 -9.47
N TRP A 374 -13.58 -3.31 -8.59
CA TRP A 374 -14.89 -2.95 -8.06
C TRP A 374 -15.89 -2.58 -9.15
N VAL A 375 -15.48 -1.76 -10.12
CA VAL A 375 -16.30 -1.37 -11.29
C VAL A 375 -16.70 -2.61 -12.10
N ALA A 376 -15.73 -3.45 -12.44
CA ALA A 376 -15.98 -4.65 -13.24
C ALA A 376 -16.97 -5.59 -12.54
N ILE A 377 -16.83 -5.79 -11.23
CA ILE A 377 -17.76 -6.61 -10.43
C ILE A 377 -19.16 -5.98 -10.42
N ALA A 378 -19.27 -4.67 -10.18
CA ALA A 378 -20.55 -3.97 -10.20
C ALA A 378 -21.29 -4.17 -11.54
N LEU A 379 -20.57 -4.01 -12.66
CA LEU A 379 -21.12 -4.23 -13.99
C LEU A 379 -21.52 -5.70 -14.23
N CYS A 380 -20.74 -6.68 -13.74
CA CYS A 380 -21.09 -8.09 -13.78
C CYS A 380 -22.38 -8.39 -13.02
N LEU A 381 -22.56 -7.82 -11.82
CA LEU A 381 -23.77 -7.98 -11.01
C LEU A 381 -24.99 -7.37 -11.71
N VAL A 382 -24.83 -6.20 -12.33
CA VAL A 382 -25.90 -5.57 -13.13
C VAL A 382 -26.27 -6.46 -14.32
N GLN A 383 -25.28 -6.99 -15.05
CA GLN A 383 -25.54 -7.88 -16.18
C GLN A 383 -26.20 -9.18 -15.76
N GLU A 384 -25.79 -9.81 -14.64
CA GLU A 384 -26.44 -11.02 -14.13
C GLU A 384 -27.91 -10.78 -13.77
N LYS A 385 -28.22 -9.59 -13.20
CA LYS A 385 -29.60 -9.20 -12.90
C LYS A 385 -30.46 -9.03 -14.16
N ILE A 386 -29.86 -8.51 -15.26
CA ILE A 386 -30.57 -8.26 -16.53
C ILE A 386 -30.72 -9.54 -17.34
N PHE A 387 -29.63 -10.26 -17.59
CA PHE A 387 -29.59 -11.40 -18.52
C PHE A 387 -29.86 -12.75 -17.85
N LYS A 388 -29.59 -12.90 -16.55
CA LYS A 388 -29.81 -14.12 -15.75
C LYS A 388 -29.20 -15.38 -16.38
N ASN A 389 -28.08 -15.22 -17.07
CA ASN A 389 -27.42 -16.31 -17.79
C ASN A 389 -26.42 -17.11 -16.93
N LYS A 390 -26.36 -16.83 -15.62
CA LYS A 390 -25.56 -17.52 -14.61
C LYS A 390 -24.04 -17.36 -14.80
N LEU A 391 -23.58 -16.40 -15.58
CA LEU A 391 -22.16 -16.10 -15.83
C LEU A 391 -21.64 -14.95 -14.96
N GLY A 392 -22.52 -14.04 -14.53
CA GLY A 392 -22.12 -12.79 -13.86
C GLY A 392 -21.35 -13.02 -12.57
N TYR A 393 -21.77 -13.95 -11.71
CA TYR A 393 -21.03 -14.24 -10.47
C TYR A 393 -19.68 -14.89 -10.71
N PHE A 394 -19.56 -15.74 -11.73
CA PHE A 394 -18.29 -16.34 -12.11
C PHE A 394 -17.31 -15.30 -12.66
N MET A 395 -17.77 -14.41 -13.55
CA MET A 395 -16.97 -13.31 -14.08
C MET A 395 -16.57 -12.32 -12.97
N SER A 396 -17.49 -11.99 -12.05
CA SER A 396 -17.20 -11.17 -10.88
C SER A 396 -16.08 -11.76 -10.04
N ALA A 397 -16.11 -13.08 -9.82
CA ALA A 397 -15.11 -13.78 -9.02
C ALA A 397 -13.72 -13.73 -9.69
N ILE A 398 -13.64 -14.00 -10.99
CA ILE A 398 -12.38 -13.94 -11.74
C ILE A 398 -11.82 -12.53 -11.75
N LEU A 399 -12.62 -11.52 -12.15
CA LEU A 399 -12.13 -10.14 -12.26
C LEU A 399 -11.79 -9.56 -10.89
N GLY A 400 -12.59 -9.85 -9.86
CA GLY A 400 -12.30 -9.44 -8.49
C GLY A 400 -11.02 -10.04 -7.96
N PHE A 401 -10.80 -11.34 -8.15
CA PHE A 401 -9.56 -12.00 -7.75
C PHE A 401 -8.35 -11.44 -8.52
N MET A 402 -8.43 -11.36 -9.86
CA MET A 402 -7.32 -10.91 -10.70
C MET A 402 -6.89 -9.47 -10.39
N THR A 403 -7.83 -8.56 -10.20
CA THR A 403 -7.49 -7.17 -9.87
C THR A 403 -6.98 -7.02 -8.45
N LEU A 404 -7.51 -7.78 -7.48
CA LEU A 404 -7.02 -7.74 -6.10
C LEU A 404 -5.67 -8.43 -5.93
N ILE A 405 -5.33 -9.48 -6.69
CA ILE A 405 -3.99 -10.09 -6.67
C ILE A 405 -2.95 -9.12 -7.25
N ILE A 406 -3.29 -8.37 -8.31
CA ILE A 406 -2.45 -7.29 -8.84
C ILE A 406 -2.25 -6.22 -7.77
N ALA A 407 -3.34 -5.75 -7.13
CA ALA A 407 -3.25 -4.77 -6.05
C ALA A 407 -2.39 -5.29 -4.89
N HIS A 408 -2.52 -6.57 -4.51
CA HIS A 408 -1.70 -7.18 -3.47
C HIS A 408 -0.19 -7.12 -3.80
N HIS A 409 0.21 -7.45 -5.03
CA HIS A 409 1.62 -7.36 -5.44
C HIS A 409 2.12 -5.91 -5.47
N LEU A 410 1.29 -4.95 -5.90
CA LEU A 410 1.64 -3.53 -5.84
C LEU A 410 1.80 -3.04 -4.39
N ALA A 411 1.01 -3.56 -3.45
CA ALA A 411 1.12 -3.22 -2.03
C ALA A 411 2.41 -3.75 -1.36
N LEU A 412 3.06 -4.75 -1.94
CA LEU A 412 4.35 -5.25 -1.45
C LEU A 412 5.54 -4.37 -1.85
N GLN A 413 5.35 -3.41 -2.75
CA GLN A 413 6.43 -2.61 -3.33
C GLN A 413 6.48 -1.17 -2.81
N SER A 414 5.35 -0.65 -2.33
CA SER A 414 5.26 0.74 -1.86
C SER A 414 4.15 0.93 -0.82
N ASP A 415 4.22 2.06 -0.10
CA ASP A 415 3.10 2.49 0.76
C ASP A 415 1.86 2.75 -0.09
N THR A 416 0.79 2.01 0.18
CA THR A 416 -0.47 2.16 -0.54
C THR A 416 -1.23 3.44 -0.18
N MET A 417 -0.83 4.12 0.89
CA MET A 417 -1.48 5.31 1.47
C MET A 417 -0.54 6.52 1.52
N GLU A 418 0.53 6.54 0.73
CA GLU A 418 1.47 7.66 0.68
C GLU A 418 0.82 8.99 0.28
N GLN A 419 1.47 10.08 0.66
CA GLN A 419 1.02 11.41 0.25
C GLN A 419 1.32 11.66 -1.23
N MET A 420 0.36 12.30 -1.90
CA MET A 420 0.51 12.69 -3.30
C MET A 420 1.38 13.95 -3.44
N GLN A 421 2.00 14.09 -4.61
CA GLN A 421 2.65 15.34 -4.99
C GLN A 421 1.62 16.47 -5.06
N ALA A 422 1.99 17.66 -4.60
CA ALA A 422 1.08 18.80 -4.47
C ALA A 422 0.36 19.17 -5.79
N VAL A 423 1.03 19.06 -6.93
CA VAL A 423 0.45 19.34 -8.26
C VAL A 423 -0.69 18.37 -8.64
N LEU A 424 -0.67 17.16 -8.09
CA LEU A 424 -1.69 16.13 -8.32
C LEU A 424 -2.76 16.08 -7.20
N ASP A 425 -2.59 16.87 -6.14
CA ASP A 425 -3.44 16.85 -4.97
C ASP A 425 -4.68 17.73 -5.14
N SER A 426 -5.61 17.26 -5.96
CA SER A 426 -6.89 17.91 -6.20
C SER A 426 -8.06 16.92 -6.07
N ASN A 427 -8.80 17.03 -4.97
CA ASN A 427 -9.98 16.18 -4.75
C ASN A 427 -11.03 16.30 -5.86
N PHE A 428 -11.16 17.49 -6.47
CA PHE A 428 -12.07 17.69 -7.59
C PHE A 428 -11.65 16.87 -8.81
N TRP A 429 -10.39 16.97 -9.24
CA TRP A 429 -9.91 16.24 -10.42
C TRP A 429 -9.77 14.74 -10.17
N LEU A 430 -9.40 14.33 -8.97
CA LEU A 430 -9.38 12.91 -8.58
C LEU A 430 -10.79 12.31 -8.59
N SER A 431 -11.81 13.08 -8.21
CA SER A 431 -13.21 12.61 -8.21
C SER A 431 -13.85 12.63 -9.61
N THR A 432 -13.46 13.54 -10.47
CA THR A 432 -14.08 13.70 -11.79
C THR A 432 -13.30 12.96 -12.87
N HIS A 433 -12.06 13.36 -13.16
CA HIS A 433 -11.26 12.74 -14.23
C HIS A 433 -10.88 11.30 -13.90
N VAL A 434 -10.23 11.07 -12.74
CA VAL A 434 -9.62 9.75 -12.46
C VAL A 434 -10.68 8.66 -12.27
N ILE A 435 -11.80 8.96 -11.61
CA ILE A 435 -12.92 8.02 -11.51
C ILE A 435 -13.51 7.74 -12.89
N THR A 436 -13.73 8.77 -13.69
CA THR A 436 -14.36 8.62 -15.01
C THR A 436 -13.50 7.76 -15.94
N ILE A 437 -12.19 8.01 -16.02
CA ILE A 437 -11.32 7.22 -16.90
C ILE A 437 -11.19 5.76 -16.42
N THR A 438 -11.16 5.52 -15.11
CA THR A 438 -11.06 4.16 -14.56
C THR A 438 -12.36 3.36 -14.72
N LEU A 439 -13.53 4.00 -14.77
CA LEU A 439 -14.78 3.36 -15.20
C LEU A 439 -14.64 2.80 -16.62
N GLY A 440 -14.06 3.57 -17.55
CA GLY A 440 -13.77 3.12 -18.90
C GLY A 440 -12.86 1.89 -18.95
N TYR A 441 -11.80 1.88 -18.16
CA TYR A 441 -10.87 0.75 -18.07
C TYR A 441 -11.56 -0.53 -17.57
N GLY A 442 -12.34 -0.41 -16.48
CA GLY A 442 -13.11 -1.53 -15.94
C GLY A 442 -14.11 -2.11 -16.95
N GLY A 443 -14.75 -1.22 -17.74
CA GLY A 443 -15.64 -1.63 -18.82
C GLY A 443 -14.90 -2.41 -19.92
N THR A 444 -13.74 -1.94 -20.39
CA THR A 444 -12.99 -2.64 -21.45
C THR A 444 -12.54 -4.04 -20.99
N PHE A 445 -12.00 -4.17 -19.77
CA PHE A 445 -11.64 -5.48 -19.23
C PHE A 445 -12.84 -6.42 -19.11
N LEU A 446 -13.99 -5.92 -18.70
CA LEU A 446 -15.18 -6.73 -18.64
C LEU A 446 -15.65 -7.18 -20.05
N ALA A 447 -15.62 -6.29 -21.04
CA ALA A 447 -15.96 -6.66 -22.42
C ALA A 447 -15.07 -7.81 -22.93
N GLY A 448 -13.77 -7.72 -22.69
CA GLY A 448 -12.82 -8.79 -23.03
C GLY A 448 -13.05 -10.08 -22.25
N MET A 449 -13.42 -10.03 -20.96
CA MET A 449 -13.76 -11.21 -20.17
C MET A 449 -15.01 -11.91 -20.70
N ILE A 450 -16.08 -11.18 -21.04
CA ILE A 450 -17.29 -11.74 -21.62
C ILE A 450 -16.95 -12.38 -22.99
N ALA A 451 -16.11 -11.72 -23.78
CA ALA A 451 -15.65 -12.25 -25.06
C ALA A 451 -14.81 -13.53 -24.89
N THR A 452 -13.99 -13.62 -23.83
CA THR A 452 -13.28 -14.85 -23.47
C THR A 452 -14.25 -15.98 -23.11
N CYS A 453 -15.30 -15.69 -22.32
CA CYS A 453 -16.36 -16.66 -22.05
C CYS A 453 -17.04 -17.15 -23.34
N TYR A 454 -17.31 -16.23 -24.30
CA TYR A 454 -17.83 -16.61 -25.61
C TYR A 454 -16.89 -17.60 -26.35
N VAL A 455 -15.59 -17.32 -26.38
CA VAL A 455 -14.59 -18.19 -27.03
C VAL A 455 -14.58 -19.56 -26.37
N VAL A 456 -14.47 -19.64 -25.05
CA VAL A 456 -14.43 -20.89 -24.29
C VAL A 456 -15.70 -21.72 -24.48
N MET A 457 -16.88 -21.11 -24.31
CA MET A 457 -18.16 -21.81 -24.41
C MET A 457 -18.44 -22.38 -25.83
N ASN A 458 -18.08 -21.62 -26.86
CA ASN A 458 -18.22 -22.10 -28.25
C ASN A 458 -17.21 -23.21 -28.58
N SER A 459 -15.97 -23.13 -28.09
CA SER A 459 -14.95 -24.17 -28.29
C SER A 459 -15.35 -25.48 -27.61
N LEU A 460 -15.95 -25.41 -26.44
CA LEU A 460 -16.50 -26.57 -25.71
C LEU A 460 -17.84 -27.06 -26.30
N LYS A 461 -18.36 -26.41 -27.35
CA LYS A 461 -19.67 -26.69 -27.96
C LYS A 461 -20.85 -26.63 -26.96
N LYS A 462 -20.70 -25.85 -25.90
CA LYS A 462 -21.72 -25.64 -24.86
C LYS A 462 -22.54 -24.36 -25.07
N ALA A 463 -22.19 -23.51 -26.03
CA ALA A 463 -22.88 -22.26 -26.31
C ALA A 463 -24.11 -22.50 -27.20
N SER A 464 -25.30 -22.13 -26.71
CA SER A 464 -26.51 -22.02 -27.54
C SER A 464 -26.50 -20.74 -28.37
N GLN A 465 -27.27 -20.71 -29.45
CA GLN A 465 -27.42 -19.51 -30.26
C GLN A 465 -28.00 -18.33 -29.43
N LYS A 466 -28.92 -18.61 -28.52
CA LYS A 466 -29.47 -17.64 -27.56
C LYS A 466 -28.39 -17.04 -26.70
N LEU A 467 -27.55 -17.88 -26.09
CA LEU A 467 -26.43 -17.43 -25.22
C LEU A 467 -25.45 -16.56 -26.03
N ASN A 468 -25.08 -16.97 -27.24
CA ASN A 468 -24.21 -16.18 -28.11
C ASN A 468 -24.76 -14.78 -28.40
N LEU A 469 -26.07 -14.66 -28.60
CA LEU A 469 -26.72 -13.37 -28.81
C LEU A 469 -26.78 -12.52 -27.54
N GLU A 470 -26.98 -13.13 -26.38
CA GLU A 470 -26.90 -12.46 -25.08
C GLU A 470 -25.49 -11.92 -24.82
N LEU A 471 -24.45 -12.76 -24.96
CA LEU A 471 -23.06 -12.33 -24.82
C LEU A 471 -22.70 -11.19 -25.78
N TYR A 472 -23.19 -11.26 -27.02
CA TYR A 472 -23.02 -10.17 -27.98
C TYR A 472 -23.62 -8.86 -27.47
N LYS A 473 -24.87 -8.89 -26.99
CA LYS A 473 -25.53 -7.68 -26.45
C LYS A 473 -24.80 -7.12 -25.25
N MET A 474 -24.31 -8.01 -24.36
CA MET A 474 -23.52 -7.64 -23.19
C MET A 474 -22.23 -6.92 -23.58
N VAL A 475 -21.43 -7.52 -24.47
CA VAL A 475 -20.17 -6.94 -24.96
C VAL A 475 -20.41 -5.60 -25.65
N TYR A 476 -21.39 -5.53 -26.54
CA TYR A 476 -21.71 -4.30 -27.26
C TYR A 476 -22.08 -3.16 -26.31
N ALA A 477 -22.97 -3.41 -25.34
CA ALA A 477 -23.37 -2.42 -24.35
C ALA A 477 -22.18 -1.95 -23.47
N ILE A 478 -21.30 -2.87 -23.07
CA ILE A 478 -20.13 -2.55 -22.26
C ILE A 478 -19.08 -1.76 -23.06
N ILE A 479 -18.89 -2.05 -24.36
CA ILE A 479 -17.97 -1.24 -25.18
C ILE A 479 -18.52 0.18 -25.34
N CYS A 480 -19.85 0.36 -25.52
CA CYS A 480 -20.45 1.69 -25.53
C CYS A 480 -20.22 2.44 -24.21
N PHE A 481 -20.43 1.75 -23.07
CA PHE A 481 -20.13 2.28 -21.74
C PHE A 481 -18.64 2.68 -21.61
N SER A 482 -17.74 1.77 -21.97
CA SER A 482 -16.30 2.01 -21.91
C SER A 482 -15.86 3.18 -22.79
N LEU A 483 -16.34 3.24 -24.04
CA LEU A 483 -16.03 4.35 -24.94
C LEU A 483 -16.49 5.69 -24.35
N PHE A 484 -17.73 5.76 -23.86
CA PHE A 484 -18.27 6.98 -23.26
C PHE A 484 -17.41 7.48 -22.10
N PHE A 485 -17.13 6.62 -21.11
CA PHE A 485 -16.36 7.00 -19.92
C PHE A 485 -14.87 7.25 -20.23
N SER A 486 -14.28 6.48 -21.14
CA SER A 486 -12.89 6.72 -21.56
C SER A 486 -12.77 8.04 -22.32
N PHE A 487 -13.70 8.37 -23.22
CA PHE A 487 -13.69 9.62 -23.96
C PHE A 487 -13.84 10.83 -23.03
N ILE A 488 -14.89 10.84 -22.20
CA ILE A 488 -15.12 11.93 -21.24
C ILE A 488 -13.93 12.04 -20.28
N GLY A 489 -13.44 10.90 -19.75
CA GLY A 489 -12.28 10.88 -18.87
C GLY A 489 -11.03 11.47 -19.53
N THR A 490 -10.76 11.15 -20.79
CA THR A 490 -9.61 11.70 -21.54
C THR A 490 -9.72 13.21 -21.70
N VAL A 491 -10.91 13.73 -22.04
CA VAL A 491 -11.15 15.18 -22.15
C VAL A 491 -10.96 15.89 -20.81
N LEU A 492 -11.52 15.33 -19.73
CA LEU A 492 -11.34 15.88 -18.36
C LEU A 492 -9.87 15.89 -17.95
N GLY A 493 -9.10 14.86 -18.34
CA GLY A 493 -7.65 14.82 -18.11
C GLY A 493 -6.88 15.91 -18.82
N GLY A 494 -7.25 16.21 -20.06
CA GLY A 494 -6.68 17.33 -20.81
C GLY A 494 -6.98 18.68 -20.16
N ILE A 495 -8.21 18.88 -19.67
CA ILE A 495 -8.58 20.12 -18.93
C ILE A 495 -7.77 20.23 -17.63
N TRP A 496 -7.61 19.13 -16.90
CA TRP A 496 -6.75 19.13 -15.69
C TRP A 496 -5.29 19.43 -16.03
N ALA A 497 -4.76 18.84 -17.09
CA ALA A 497 -3.40 19.11 -17.56
C ALA A 497 -3.19 20.59 -17.94
N ASP A 498 -4.19 21.22 -18.57
CA ASP A 498 -4.18 22.64 -18.89
C ASP A 498 -4.09 23.51 -17.62
N GLN A 499 -4.90 23.19 -16.62
CA GLN A 499 -4.88 23.92 -15.34
C GLN A 499 -3.61 23.71 -14.54
N SER A 500 -3.02 22.50 -14.56
CA SER A 500 -1.87 22.14 -13.72
C SER A 500 -0.54 22.46 -14.37
N TRP A 501 -0.45 22.41 -15.69
CA TRP A 501 0.80 22.53 -16.48
C TRP A 501 0.72 23.51 -17.64
N GLY A 502 -0.42 24.22 -17.81
CA GLY A 502 -0.62 25.21 -18.87
C GLY A 502 -0.70 24.61 -20.26
N ARG A 503 -1.02 23.33 -20.42
CA ARG A 503 -1.16 22.65 -21.70
C ARG A 503 -2.24 21.58 -21.65
N PHE A 504 -3.18 21.61 -22.58
CA PHE A 504 -4.28 20.64 -22.67
C PHE A 504 -3.78 19.23 -23.03
N TRP A 505 -2.74 19.12 -23.84
CA TRP A 505 -2.19 17.85 -24.33
C TRP A 505 -0.69 17.94 -24.55
N GLY A 506 0.07 16.98 -24.04
CA GLY A 506 1.54 16.98 -24.11
C GLY A 506 2.13 15.74 -24.75
N TRP A 507 1.31 14.86 -25.33
CA TRP A 507 1.75 13.58 -25.89
C TRP A 507 2.48 12.69 -24.88
N ASP A 508 2.13 12.84 -23.60
CA ASP A 508 2.62 11.98 -22.53
C ASP A 508 2.17 10.53 -22.79
N PRO A 509 2.97 9.51 -22.47
CA PRO A 509 2.59 8.11 -22.66
C PRO A 509 1.24 7.73 -22.05
N LYS A 510 0.86 8.31 -20.90
CA LYS A 510 -0.46 8.10 -20.28
C LYS A 510 -1.59 8.72 -21.09
N GLU A 511 -1.39 9.93 -21.58
CA GLU A 511 -2.36 10.62 -22.46
C GLU A 511 -2.59 9.80 -23.74
N ASN A 512 -1.49 9.38 -24.39
CA ASN A 512 -1.54 8.54 -25.59
C ASN A 512 -2.21 7.19 -25.33
N GLY A 513 -1.94 6.57 -24.17
CA GLY A 513 -2.59 5.32 -23.75
C GLY A 513 -4.10 5.47 -23.57
N ALA A 514 -4.55 6.56 -22.93
CA ALA A 514 -5.97 6.87 -22.78
C ALA A 514 -6.66 7.08 -24.14
N LEU A 515 -6.04 7.86 -25.03
CA LEU A 515 -6.52 8.09 -26.38
C LEU A 515 -6.60 6.78 -27.20
N LEU A 516 -5.62 5.90 -27.05
CA LEU A 516 -5.60 4.59 -27.72
C LEU A 516 -6.81 3.74 -27.33
N ILE A 517 -7.21 3.73 -26.05
CA ILE A 517 -8.42 3.03 -25.59
C ILE A 517 -9.68 3.62 -26.25
N VAL A 518 -9.78 4.95 -26.31
CA VAL A 518 -10.92 5.63 -26.96
C VAL A 518 -11.01 5.27 -28.43
N ILE A 519 -9.91 5.43 -29.16
CA ILE A 519 -9.86 5.12 -30.60
C ILE A 519 -10.19 3.65 -30.85
N PHE A 520 -9.62 2.75 -30.07
CA PHE A 520 -9.83 1.31 -30.26
C PHE A 520 -11.29 0.90 -30.01
N ASN A 521 -11.90 1.36 -28.91
CA ASN A 521 -13.33 1.09 -28.66
C ASN A 521 -14.23 1.70 -29.75
N ALA A 522 -13.91 2.90 -30.22
CA ALA A 522 -14.64 3.52 -31.36
C ALA A 522 -14.47 2.69 -32.63
N MET A 523 -13.27 2.22 -32.95
CA MET A 523 -13.02 1.34 -34.10
C MET A 523 -13.88 0.07 -34.08
N ILE A 524 -13.99 -0.59 -32.92
CA ILE A 524 -14.83 -1.78 -32.73
C ILE A 524 -16.30 -1.45 -33.11
N LEU A 525 -16.83 -0.36 -32.56
CA LEU A 525 -18.22 0.02 -32.79
C LEU A 525 -18.47 0.43 -34.27
N HIS A 526 -17.57 1.20 -34.86
CA HIS A 526 -17.67 1.61 -36.28
C HIS A 526 -17.55 0.41 -37.22
N ALA A 527 -16.60 -0.49 -37.00
CA ALA A 527 -16.48 -1.71 -37.80
C ALA A 527 -17.73 -2.60 -37.69
N ARG A 528 -18.35 -2.63 -36.49
CA ARG A 528 -19.61 -3.36 -36.30
C ARG A 528 -20.78 -2.70 -36.99
N LEU A 529 -20.92 -1.38 -36.89
CA LEU A 529 -21.97 -0.62 -37.54
C LEU A 529 -21.88 -0.68 -39.09
N ALA A 530 -20.65 -0.61 -39.61
CA ALA A 530 -20.37 -0.74 -41.03
C ALA A 530 -20.53 -2.19 -41.57
N GLY A 531 -20.85 -3.17 -40.72
CA GLY A 531 -20.98 -4.55 -41.15
C GLY A 531 -19.65 -5.27 -41.46
N MET A 532 -18.49 -4.64 -41.19
CA MET A 532 -17.18 -5.20 -41.45
C MET A 532 -16.86 -6.38 -40.51
N ILE A 533 -17.37 -6.34 -39.30
CA ILE A 533 -17.25 -7.42 -38.32
C ILE A 533 -18.61 -7.91 -37.84
N HIS A 534 -18.72 -9.23 -37.66
CA HIS A 534 -19.89 -9.89 -37.08
C HIS A 534 -19.66 -10.26 -35.63
N ILE A 535 -20.54 -11.07 -35.01
CA ILE A 535 -20.45 -11.45 -33.58
C ILE A 535 -19.05 -11.97 -33.23
N LYS A 536 -18.52 -12.93 -33.98
CA LYS A 536 -17.18 -13.50 -33.76
C LYS A 536 -16.10 -12.41 -33.79
N GLY A 537 -16.13 -11.54 -34.80
CA GLY A 537 -15.14 -10.46 -34.92
C GLY A 537 -15.23 -9.47 -33.74
N LEU A 538 -16.45 -9.07 -33.35
CA LEU A 538 -16.64 -8.21 -32.16
C LEU A 538 -16.00 -8.82 -30.91
N MET A 539 -16.22 -10.13 -30.68
CA MET A 539 -15.63 -10.81 -29.51
C MET A 539 -14.10 -10.83 -29.56
N LEU A 540 -13.51 -11.20 -30.68
CA LEU A 540 -12.06 -11.25 -30.81
C LEU A 540 -11.41 -9.87 -30.68
N TRP A 541 -12.02 -8.83 -31.22
CA TRP A 541 -11.54 -7.47 -31.04
C TRP A 541 -11.70 -6.98 -29.60
N SER A 542 -12.75 -7.41 -28.90
CA SER A 542 -12.93 -7.09 -27.47
C SER A 542 -11.84 -7.74 -26.59
N ILE A 543 -11.39 -8.96 -26.94
CA ILE A 543 -10.22 -9.58 -26.26
C ILE A 543 -8.95 -8.76 -26.55
N PHE A 544 -8.76 -8.26 -27.77
CA PHE A 544 -7.63 -7.38 -28.08
C PHE A 544 -7.72 -6.05 -27.30
N GLY A 545 -8.92 -5.57 -26.97
CA GLY A 545 -9.16 -4.43 -26.09
C GLY A 545 -8.51 -4.60 -24.69
N ASN A 546 -8.43 -5.83 -24.18
CA ASN A 546 -7.71 -6.12 -22.94
C ASN A 546 -6.20 -5.80 -23.06
N ILE A 547 -5.58 -6.12 -24.21
CA ILE A 547 -4.17 -5.81 -24.49
C ILE A 547 -3.97 -4.30 -24.53
N VAL A 548 -4.83 -3.59 -25.27
CA VAL A 548 -4.78 -2.12 -25.38
C VAL A 548 -4.90 -1.47 -24.01
N THR A 549 -5.85 -1.93 -23.19
CA THR A 549 -6.08 -1.36 -21.85
C THR A 549 -4.95 -1.71 -20.88
N ALA A 550 -4.46 -2.95 -20.87
CA ALA A 550 -3.35 -3.36 -20.02
C ALA A 550 -2.06 -2.59 -20.36
N PHE A 551 -1.77 -2.42 -21.66
CA PHE A 551 -0.65 -1.59 -22.12
C PHE A 551 -0.80 -0.13 -21.68
N SER A 552 -1.98 0.47 -21.86
CA SER A 552 -2.26 1.86 -21.48
C SER A 552 -2.25 2.07 -19.97
N TRP A 553 -2.58 1.06 -19.18
CA TRP A 553 -2.62 1.15 -17.72
C TRP A 553 -1.25 0.89 -17.08
N PHE A 554 -0.59 -0.24 -17.43
CA PHE A 554 0.69 -0.67 -16.87
C PHE A 554 1.88 -0.38 -17.79
N GLY A 555 1.76 -0.70 -19.09
CA GLY A 555 2.87 -0.62 -20.03
C GLY A 555 3.46 0.77 -20.18
N VAL A 556 2.62 1.80 -20.24
CA VAL A 556 3.09 3.20 -20.36
C VAL A 556 3.82 3.69 -19.11
N ASN A 557 3.53 3.14 -17.92
CA ASN A 557 4.28 3.47 -16.69
C ASN A 557 5.72 2.95 -16.75
N MET A 558 5.95 1.85 -17.48
CA MET A 558 7.26 1.20 -17.56
C MET A 558 8.21 1.94 -18.52
N LEU A 559 7.72 2.90 -19.28
CA LEU A 559 8.56 3.71 -20.17
C LEU A 559 9.45 4.69 -19.40
N GLY A 560 9.13 4.97 -18.11
CA GLY A 560 9.94 5.86 -17.26
C GLY A 560 9.98 7.32 -17.72
N VAL A 561 9.16 7.70 -18.70
CA VAL A 561 9.14 9.06 -19.30
C VAL A 561 7.75 9.67 -19.13
N GLY A 562 7.70 11.01 -19.08
CA GLY A 562 6.46 11.78 -18.94
C GLY A 562 6.14 12.16 -17.50
N LEU A 563 5.15 13.04 -17.35
CA LEU A 563 4.74 13.61 -16.06
C LEU A 563 3.93 12.63 -15.19
N HIS A 564 3.48 11.52 -15.77
CA HIS A 564 2.68 10.48 -15.12
C HIS A 564 3.49 9.18 -14.86
N SER A 565 4.81 9.25 -14.78
CA SER A 565 5.64 8.08 -14.47
C SER A 565 5.64 7.80 -12.96
N TYR A 566 5.28 6.57 -12.57
CA TYR A 566 5.22 6.11 -11.16
C TYR A 566 6.32 5.07 -10.84
N GLY A 567 7.47 5.18 -11.51
CA GLY A 567 8.62 4.28 -11.32
C GLY A 567 8.60 3.03 -12.24
N PHE A 568 9.78 2.46 -12.46
CA PHE A 568 9.99 1.29 -13.31
C PHE A 568 10.00 0.01 -12.47
N MET A 569 9.27 -1.02 -12.92
CA MET A 569 9.15 -2.31 -12.23
C MET A 569 9.43 -3.45 -13.22
N ASN A 570 10.65 -3.99 -13.20
CA ASN A 570 11.08 -5.07 -14.11
C ASN A 570 10.18 -6.31 -14.08
N GLU A 571 9.76 -6.75 -12.89
CA GLU A 571 8.89 -7.93 -12.74
C GLU A 571 7.50 -7.70 -13.34
N ALA A 572 6.94 -6.51 -13.21
CA ALA A 572 5.65 -6.18 -13.77
C ALA A 572 5.63 -6.22 -15.31
N PHE A 573 6.77 -5.94 -15.96
CA PHE A 573 6.89 -6.05 -17.41
C PHE A 573 6.74 -7.51 -17.90
N GLN A 574 7.37 -8.46 -17.22
CA GLN A 574 7.27 -9.87 -17.58
C GLN A 574 5.82 -10.38 -17.45
N TRP A 575 5.15 -10.03 -16.37
CA TRP A 575 3.75 -10.38 -16.16
C TRP A 575 2.80 -9.74 -17.19
N LEU A 576 3.05 -8.47 -17.56
CA LEU A 576 2.31 -7.80 -18.63
C LEU A 576 2.50 -8.50 -19.97
N MET A 577 3.73 -8.88 -20.34
CA MET A 577 4.01 -9.61 -21.58
C MET A 577 3.34 -10.98 -21.59
N LEU A 578 3.38 -11.71 -20.47
CA LEU A 578 2.70 -13.00 -20.34
C LEU A 578 1.18 -12.85 -20.47
N TYR A 579 0.60 -11.82 -19.83
CA TYR A 579 -0.82 -11.52 -19.98
C TYR A 579 -1.18 -11.21 -21.43
N ASN A 580 -0.46 -10.32 -22.10
CA ASN A 580 -0.71 -9.96 -23.49
C ASN A 580 -0.57 -11.17 -24.44
N ALA A 581 0.44 -12.00 -24.23
CA ALA A 581 0.61 -13.25 -24.98
C ALA A 581 -0.59 -14.20 -24.78
N SER A 582 -1.12 -14.31 -23.56
CA SER A 582 -2.30 -15.14 -23.28
C SER A 582 -3.54 -14.65 -24.03
N GLN A 583 -3.73 -13.32 -24.13
CA GLN A 583 -4.83 -12.73 -24.89
C GLN A 583 -4.68 -12.99 -26.41
N LEU A 584 -3.47 -12.86 -26.96
CA LEU A 584 -3.19 -13.19 -28.36
C LEU A 584 -3.46 -14.66 -28.66
N LEU A 585 -3.04 -15.57 -27.78
CA LEU A 585 -3.34 -16.99 -27.90
C LEU A 585 -4.84 -17.28 -27.91
N LEU A 586 -5.62 -16.61 -27.05
CA LEU A 586 -7.09 -16.70 -27.04
C LEU A 586 -7.72 -16.21 -28.35
N ILE A 587 -7.20 -15.12 -28.91
CA ILE A 587 -7.67 -14.59 -30.21
C ILE A 587 -7.38 -15.59 -31.33
N VAL A 588 -6.15 -16.11 -31.43
CA VAL A 588 -5.77 -17.11 -32.44
C VAL A 588 -6.61 -18.37 -32.29
N PHE A 589 -6.80 -18.84 -31.07
CA PHE A 589 -7.65 -19.98 -30.76
C PHE A 589 -9.10 -19.74 -31.20
N GLY A 590 -9.69 -18.60 -30.81
CA GLY A 590 -11.05 -18.24 -31.20
C GLY A 590 -11.21 -18.06 -32.72
N PHE A 591 -10.18 -17.56 -33.40
CA PHE A 591 -10.19 -17.40 -34.85
C PHE A 591 -10.23 -18.77 -35.56
N ASN A 592 -9.45 -19.75 -35.13
CA ASN A 592 -9.35 -21.03 -35.79
C ASN A 592 -10.48 -22.00 -35.42
N PHE A 593 -10.94 -22.02 -34.17
CA PHE A 593 -11.83 -23.08 -33.68
C PHE A 593 -13.33 -22.68 -33.64
N ILE A 594 -13.66 -21.39 -33.75
CA ILE A 594 -15.05 -20.96 -33.79
C ILE A 594 -15.50 -20.73 -35.24
N LYS A 595 -16.50 -21.50 -35.70
CA LYS A 595 -17.10 -21.28 -37.01
C LYS A 595 -17.85 -19.92 -37.03
N SER A 596 -17.70 -19.16 -38.12
CA SER A 596 -18.49 -17.96 -38.34
C SER A 596 -19.94 -18.35 -38.55
N ASN A 597 -20.86 -17.85 -37.72
CA ASN A 597 -22.28 -18.00 -38.01
C ASN A 597 -22.61 -17.15 -39.25
N PRO A 598 -23.41 -17.70 -40.21
CA PRO A 598 -23.83 -16.91 -41.36
C PRO A 598 -24.59 -15.64 -40.90
N PRO A 599 -24.52 -14.57 -41.67
CA PRO A 599 -25.22 -13.34 -41.35
C PRO A 599 -26.73 -13.63 -41.23
N HIS A 600 -27.31 -13.24 -40.09
CA HIS A 600 -28.77 -13.23 -40.00
C HIS A 600 -29.28 -12.28 -41.09
N LYS A 601 -30.00 -12.80 -42.08
CA LYS A 601 -30.82 -11.96 -42.94
C LYS A 601 -31.74 -11.12 -42.03
N LYS A 602 -31.69 -9.80 -42.21
CA LYS A 602 -32.55 -8.84 -41.51
C LYS A 602 -34.00 -9.16 -41.75
#